data_2be4bc299aae59616520de58c16821bd
#
_entry.id   2be4bc299aae59616520de58c16821bd
#
_cell.length_a   1.000
_cell.length_b   1.000
_cell.length_c   1.000
_cell.angle_alpha   90.00
_cell.angle_beta   90.00
_cell.angle_gamma   90.00
#
_symmetry.space_group_name_H-M   'P 1'
#
loop_
_entity.id
_entity.type
_entity.pdbx_description
1 polymer ?
#
loop_
_entity_poly.entity_id
_entity_poly.type
_entity_poly.pdbx_seq_one_letter_code
_entity_poly.pdbx_strand_id
1 'polypeptide(L)'
;MHQPHDQVRPSIYYRYQVFDAWLPSRHSKTQKHQVVIAGAGPIGLVAALELARHGVASVVLESERQVSEGSRAIVFTRRSMEILQQVGVADRITQNGLPWRFGNSFYRGQRVFRMEAPFDDNDRF
;
A
#
# COMPACT_ATOMS: atom_id res chain seq x y z
N MET A 1 -14.24 -10.18 -13.15
CA MET A 1 -13.24 -11.13 -12.61
C MET A 1 -11.87 -10.60 -13.04
N HIS A 2 -11.00 -10.24 -12.09
CA HIS A 2 -9.66 -9.76 -12.43
C HIS A 2 -8.83 -10.96 -12.89
N GLN A 3 -8.33 -10.93 -14.12
CA GLN A 3 -7.39 -11.95 -14.59
C GLN A 3 -5.97 -11.47 -14.32
N PRO A 4 -5.12 -12.28 -13.66
CA PRO A 4 -3.72 -11.96 -13.48
C PRO A 4 -3.05 -11.72 -14.83
N HIS A 5 -2.23 -10.71 -14.93
CA HIS A 5 -1.50 -10.44 -16.16
C HIS A 5 -0.18 -11.22 -16.15
N ASP A 6 -0.01 -12.15 -17.06
CA ASP A 6 1.25 -12.90 -17.24
C ASP A 6 2.38 -12.02 -17.80
N GLN A 7 2.07 -10.87 -18.36
CA GLN A 7 3.04 -9.97 -18.95
C GLN A 7 3.50 -8.89 -17.97
N VAL A 8 4.81 -8.69 -17.92
CA VAL A 8 5.43 -7.56 -17.21
C VAL A 8 4.93 -6.26 -17.83
N ARG A 9 4.39 -5.38 -17.00
CA ARG A 9 3.90 -4.08 -17.44
C ARG A 9 5.01 -3.05 -17.25
N PRO A 10 5.54 -2.48 -18.33
CA PRO A 10 6.56 -1.44 -18.24
C PRO A 10 5.96 -0.16 -17.65
N SER A 11 6.72 0.51 -16.80
CA SER A 11 6.40 1.85 -16.33
C SER A 11 7.45 2.83 -16.82
N ILE A 12 7.03 4.03 -17.21
CA ILE A 12 7.95 5.12 -17.57
C ILE A 12 8.62 5.74 -16.34
N TYR A 13 8.10 5.51 -15.14
CA TYR A 13 8.58 6.11 -13.90
C TYR A 13 9.47 5.18 -13.08
N TYR A 14 9.20 3.87 -13.11
CA TYR A 14 9.86 2.91 -12.24
C TYR A 14 10.18 1.62 -12.97
N ARG A 15 11.31 1.01 -12.63
CA ARG A 15 11.56 -0.40 -12.93
C ARG A 15 10.98 -1.22 -11.79
N TYR A 16 9.83 -1.83 -12.03
CA TYR A 16 9.24 -2.73 -11.05
C TYR A 16 10.03 -4.03 -10.99
N GLN A 17 10.25 -4.51 -9.77
CA GLN A 17 10.72 -5.86 -9.57
C GLN A 17 9.60 -6.82 -9.92
N VAL A 18 9.91 -7.80 -10.76
CA VAL A 18 9.02 -8.90 -11.12
C VAL A 18 9.48 -10.13 -10.36
N PHE A 19 8.55 -10.76 -9.67
CA PHE A 19 8.79 -11.97 -8.90
C PHE A 19 8.37 -13.19 -9.70
N ASP A 20 9.09 -14.30 -9.51
CA ASP A 20 8.69 -15.56 -10.11
C ASP A 20 7.40 -16.08 -9.46
N ALA A 21 6.52 -16.66 -10.29
CA ALA A 21 5.33 -17.29 -9.76
C ALA A 21 5.74 -18.51 -8.94
N TRP A 22 5.24 -18.57 -7.70
CA TRP A 22 5.38 -19.78 -6.92
C TRP A 22 4.46 -20.87 -7.50
N LEU A 23 5.03 -21.96 -7.94
CA LEU A 23 4.31 -23.12 -8.44
C LEU A 23 4.43 -24.26 -7.41
N PRO A 24 3.31 -24.71 -6.83
CA PRO A 24 3.35 -25.85 -5.93
C PRO A 24 3.83 -27.09 -6.68
N SER A 25 4.80 -27.82 -6.13
CA SER A 25 5.16 -29.12 -6.68
C SER A 25 3.98 -30.08 -6.49
N ARG A 26 3.80 -31.01 -7.43
CA ARG A 26 2.75 -32.05 -7.32
C ARG A 26 2.87 -32.91 -6.06
N HIS A 27 4.01 -32.86 -5.38
CA HIS A 27 4.31 -33.61 -4.16
C HIS A 27 4.42 -32.74 -2.92
N SER A 28 4.08 -31.44 -3.00
CA SER A 28 4.12 -30.58 -1.82
C SER A 28 3.05 -31.03 -0.82
N LYS A 29 3.49 -31.28 0.42
CA LYS A 29 2.56 -31.58 1.51
C LYS A 29 1.70 -30.34 1.78
N THR A 30 0.42 -30.56 2.05
CA THR A 30 -0.48 -29.50 2.52
C THR A 30 0.10 -28.87 3.78
N GLN A 31 0.38 -27.57 3.70
CA GLN A 31 0.82 -26.79 4.85
C GLN A 31 -0.39 -26.15 5.52
N LYS A 32 -0.45 -26.24 6.84
CA LYS A 32 -1.48 -25.56 7.64
C LYS A 32 -0.92 -24.24 8.13
N HIS A 33 -1.63 -23.15 7.87
CA HIS A 33 -1.29 -21.81 8.34
C HIS A 33 -2.41 -21.30 9.26
N GLN A 34 -2.05 -20.59 10.32
CA GLN A 34 -3.02 -19.98 11.23
C GLN A 34 -3.79 -18.85 10.56
N VAL A 35 -3.09 -18.06 9.76
CA VAL A 35 -3.66 -16.91 9.04
C VAL A 35 -3.20 -16.94 7.59
N VAL A 36 -4.14 -16.77 6.69
CA VAL A 36 -3.89 -16.58 5.27
C VAL A 36 -4.49 -15.23 4.85
N ILE A 37 -3.69 -14.38 4.25
CA ILE A 37 -4.08 -13.06 3.76
C ILE A 37 -4.15 -13.14 2.23
N ALA A 38 -5.30 -12.84 1.65
CA ALA A 38 -5.49 -12.78 0.21
C ALA A 38 -5.25 -11.35 -0.30
N GLY A 39 -4.16 -11.17 -1.04
CA GLY A 39 -3.72 -9.90 -1.62
C GLY A 39 -2.56 -9.26 -0.86
N ALA A 40 -1.49 -8.92 -1.58
CA ALA A 40 -0.32 -8.19 -1.08
C ALA A 40 -0.41 -6.67 -1.34
N GLY A 41 -1.62 -6.13 -1.37
CA GLY A 41 -1.86 -4.69 -1.37
C GLY A 41 -1.50 -4.05 -0.02
N PRO A 42 -1.57 -2.71 0.09
CA PRO A 42 -1.21 -2.00 1.32
C PRO A 42 -1.90 -2.53 2.56
N ILE A 43 -3.18 -2.87 2.48
CA ILE A 43 -3.97 -3.39 3.61
C ILE A 43 -3.46 -4.77 4.02
N GLY A 44 -3.27 -5.69 3.06
CA GLY A 44 -2.79 -7.04 3.35
C GLY A 44 -1.37 -7.04 3.94
N LEU A 45 -0.49 -6.19 3.42
CA LEU A 45 0.87 -6.05 3.94
C LEU A 45 0.91 -5.46 5.35
N VAL A 46 0.09 -4.44 5.64
CA VAL A 46 -0.03 -3.87 6.99
C VAL A 46 -0.58 -4.92 7.96
N ALA A 47 -1.60 -5.68 7.55
CA ALA A 47 -2.15 -6.76 8.38
C ALA A 47 -1.09 -7.84 8.69
N ALA A 48 -0.27 -8.23 7.69
CA ALA A 48 0.81 -9.18 7.89
C ALA A 48 1.87 -8.66 8.87
N LEU A 49 2.26 -7.37 8.76
CA LEU A 49 3.22 -6.74 9.65
C LEU A 49 2.67 -6.64 11.09
N GLU A 50 1.41 -6.26 11.25
CA GLU A 50 0.78 -6.22 12.59
C GLU A 50 0.70 -7.61 13.23
N LEU A 51 0.30 -8.62 12.48
CA LEU A 51 0.29 -10.01 12.96
C LEU A 51 1.69 -10.45 13.39
N ALA A 52 2.72 -10.14 12.60
CA ALA A 52 4.11 -10.47 12.93
C ALA A 52 4.57 -9.78 14.22
N ARG A 53 4.19 -8.51 14.45
CA ARG A 53 4.49 -7.79 15.71
C ARG A 53 3.87 -8.48 16.93
N HIS A 54 2.75 -9.15 16.76
CA HIS A 54 2.08 -9.94 17.80
C HIS A 54 2.53 -11.41 17.82
N GLY A 55 3.57 -11.76 17.10
CA GLY A 55 4.10 -13.13 17.05
C GLY A 55 3.22 -14.12 16.30
N VAL A 56 2.26 -13.64 15.50
CA VAL A 56 1.36 -14.47 14.71
C VAL A 56 1.92 -14.62 13.30
N ALA A 57 2.28 -15.84 12.92
CA ALA A 57 2.73 -16.16 11.58
C ALA A 57 1.55 -16.13 10.59
N SER A 58 1.74 -15.47 9.46
CA SER A 58 0.75 -15.41 8.39
C SER A 58 1.39 -15.71 7.03
N VAL A 59 0.58 -16.13 6.07
CA VAL A 59 0.95 -16.29 4.67
C VAL A 59 0.16 -15.30 3.84
N VAL A 60 0.85 -14.55 3.00
CA VAL A 60 0.22 -13.62 2.06
C VAL A 60 0.21 -14.25 0.68
N LEU A 61 -0.95 -14.35 0.07
CA LEU A 61 -1.15 -14.84 -1.29
C LEU A 61 -1.43 -13.66 -2.21
N GLU A 62 -0.64 -13.56 -3.28
CA GLU A 62 -0.80 -12.53 -4.30
C GLU A 62 -0.87 -13.17 -5.68
N SER A 63 -1.78 -12.69 -6.51
CA SER A 63 -1.97 -13.16 -7.88
C SER A 63 -1.07 -12.45 -8.89
N GLU A 64 -0.66 -11.22 -8.57
CA GLU A 64 0.20 -10.42 -9.45
C GLU A 64 1.68 -10.68 -9.16
N ARG A 65 2.50 -10.59 -10.20
CA ARG A 65 3.94 -10.80 -10.10
C ARG A 65 4.74 -9.51 -9.85
N GLN A 66 4.08 -8.39 -9.84
CA GLN A 66 4.66 -7.06 -9.60
C GLN A 66 3.68 -6.16 -8.86
N VAL A 67 4.16 -5.04 -8.33
CA VAL A 67 3.28 -4.03 -7.74
C VAL A 67 2.36 -3.42 -8.78
N SER A 68 1.20 -2.91 -8.35
CA SER A 68 0.22 -2.27 -9.24
C SER A 68 0.83 -1.08 -9.97
N GLU A 69 0.51 -0.93 -11.24
CA GLU A 69 0.85 0.25 -12.03
C GLU A 69 -0.03 1.44 -11.65
N GLY A 70 0.56 2.62 -11.75
CA GLY A 70 -0.13 3.88 -11.52
C GLY A 70 -0.57 4.08 -10.08
N SER A 71 -0.97 5.31 -9.80
CA SER A 71 -1.47 5.68 -8.49
C SER A 71 -2.99 5.50 -8.42
N ARG A 72 -3.46 4.70 -7.47
CA ARG A 72 -4.89 4.54 -7.16
C ARG A 72 -5.31 5.33 -5.93
N ALA A 73 -4.35 5.64 -5.04
CA ALA A 73 -4.54 6.45 -3.85
C ALA A 73 -3.29 7.29 -3.66
N ILE A 74 -3.45 8.61 -3.73
CA ILE A 74 -2.34 9.57 -3.65
C ILE A 74 -2.30 10.32 -2.31
N VAL A 75 -3.32 10.14 -1.48
CA VAL A 75 -3.45 10.84 -0.22
C VAL A 75 -3.52 9.84 0.92
N PHE A 76 -2.65 10.04 1.92
CA PHE A 76 -2.73 9.35 3.19
C PHE A 76 -3.33 10.30 4.23
N THR A 77 -4.36 9.83 4.93
CA THR A 77 -4.92 10.55 6.07
C THR A 77 -4.04 10.36 7.30
N ARG A 78 -4.17 11.25 8.30
CA ARG A 78 -3.51 11.11 9.61
C ARG A 78 -3.68 9.69 10.17
N ARG A 79 -4.91 9.19 10.21
CA ARG A 79 -5.19 7.85 10.75
C ARG A 79 -4.43 6.74 10.01
N SER A 80 -4.32 6.83 8.71
CA SER A 80 -3.51 5.88 7.93
C SER A 80 -2.03 5.96 8.29
N MET A 81 -1.50 7.17 8.48
CA MET A 81 -0.10 7.37 8.86
C MET A 81 0.19 6.87 10.28
N GLU A 82 -0.73 7.04 11.23
CA GLU A 82 -0.63 6.48 12.59
C GLU A 82 -0.53 4.94 12.57
N ILE A 83 -1.38 4.28 11.75
CA ILE A 83 -1.33 2.82 11.58
C ILE A 83 0.00 2.40 10.95
N LEU A 84 0.45 3.10 9.91
CA LEU A 84 1.73 2.84 9.25
C LEU A 84 2.92 3.09 10.19
N GLN A 85 2.79 4.00 11.14
CA GLN A 85 3.79 4.23 12.19
C GLN A 85 3.90 3.03 13.12
N GLN A 86 2.78 2.42 13.50
CA GLN A 86 2.78 1.23 14.35
C GLN A 86 3.59 0.08 13.72
N VAL A 87 3.52 -0.08 12.41
CA VAL A 87 4.30 -1.10 11.68
C VAL A 87 5.67 -0.60 11.20
N GLY A 88 6.08 0.60 11.59
CA GLY A 88 7.43 1.12 11.35
C GLY A 88 7.71 1.63 9.94
N VAL A 89 6.68 1.89 9.12
CA VAL A 89 6.88 2.33 7.72
C VAL A 89 6.57 3.81 7.46
N ALA A 90 5.96 4.52 8.42
CA ALA A 90 5.54 5.90 8.25
C ALA A 90 6.68 6.85 7.90
N ASP A 91 7.86 6.70 8.52
CA ASP A 91 9.00 7.58 8.28
C ASP A 91 9.46 7.55 6.82
N ARG A 92 9.49 6.37 6.21
CA ARG A 92 9.83 6.25 4.79
C ARG A 92 8.82 6.93 3.86
N ILE A 93 7.54 6.90 4.24
CA ILE A 93 6.48 7.59 3.50
C ILE A 93 6.62 9.09 3.67
N THR A 94 6.85 9.58 4.89
CA THR A 94 7.02 11.02 5.16
C THR A 94 8.24 11.61 4.45
N GLN A 95 9.35 10.86 4.40
CA GLN A 95 10.58 11.30 3.72
C GLN A 95 10.41 11.44 2.20
N ASN A 96 9.54 10.65 1.60
CA ASN A 96 9.33 10.64 0.14
C ASN A 96 8.01 11.29 -0.27
N GLY A 97 7.12 11.55 0.68
CA GLY A 97 5.82 12.16 0.47
C GLY A 97 5.89 13.68 0.48
N LEU A 98 4.87 14.29 -0.12
CA LEU A 98 4.68 15.73 -0.06
C LEU A 98 3.52 16.03 0.89
N PRO A 99 3.76 16.68 2.04
CA PRO A 99 2.67 17.11 2.91
C PRO A 99 1.87 18.23 2.24
N TRP A 100 0.58 18.23 2.42
CA TRP A 100 -0.30 19.26 1.90
C TRP A 100 -1.30 19.69 2.99
N ARG A 101 -1.61 20.99 3.00
CA ARG A 101 -2.55 21.59 3.95
C ARG A 101 -3.80 22.12 3.27
N PHE A 102 -3.67 22.54 2.03
CA PHE A 102 -4.75 23.20 1.32
C PHE A 102 -5.12 22.46 0.05
N GLY A 103 -6.41 22.21 -0.12
CA GLY A 103 -7.00 21.80 -1.39
C GLY A 103 -7.73 22.98 -2.03
N ASN A 104 -7.47 23.27 -3.29
CA ASN A 104 -8.14 24.34 -4.01
C ASN A 104 -8.86 23.76 -5.24
N SER A 105 -10.08 24.24 -5.46
CA SER A 105 -10.82 23.96 -6.70
C SER A 105 -10.97 25.26 -7.49
N PHE A 106 -10.75 25.15 -8.80
CA PHE A 106 -10.84 26.29 -9.72
C PHE A 106 -11.90 26.02 -10.80
N TYR A 107 -12.65 27.05 -11.14
CA TYR A 107 -13.57 27.06 -12.26
C TYR A 107 -13.34 28.31 -13.10
N ARG A 108 -13.09 28.14 -14.38
CA ARG A 108 -12.78 29.25 -15.33
C ARG A 108 -11.68 30.20 -14.81
N GLY A 109 -10.63 29.64 -14.19
CA GLY A 109 -9.50 30.42 -13.66
C GLY A 109 -9.75 31.07 -12.29
N GLN A 110 -10.96 31.02 -11.76
CA GLN A 110 -11.29 31.54 -10.43
C GLN A 110 -11.32 30.41 -9.40
N ARG A 111 -10.73 30.67 -8.22
CA ARG A 111 -10.82 29.71 -7.11
C ARG A 111 -12.23 29.76 -6.51
N VAL A 112 -12.99 28.68 -6.70
CA VAL A 112 -14.38 28.54 -6.22
C VAL A 112 -14.47 27.84 -4.87
N PHE A 113 -13.44 27.10 -4.48
CA PHE A 113 -13.41 26.41 -3.20
C PHE A 113 -11.99 26.27 -2.68
N ARG A 114 -11.82 26.37 -1.36
CA ARG A 114 -10.59 26.07 -0.64
C ARG A 114 -10.94 25.24 0.58
N MET A 115 -10.29 24.09 0.68
CA MET A 115 -10.31 23.25 1.86
C MET A 115 -8.99 23.42 2.59
N GLU A 116 -9.04 23.52 3.90
CA GLU A 116 -7.87 23.45 4.77
C GLU A 116 -7.97 22.18 5.59
N ALA A 117 -6.92 21.34 5.54
CA ALA A 117 -6.82 20.20 6.42
C ALA A 117 -6.56 20.69 7.86
N PRO A 118 -7.25 20.13 8.87
CA PRO A 118 -6.94 20.45 10.26
C PRO A 118 -5.45 20.23 10.54
N PHE A 119 -4.83 21.17 11.19
CA PHE A 119 -3.42 21.13 11.54
C PHE A 119 -3.24 21.49 13.00
N ASP A 120 -2.45 20.72 13.71
CA ASP A 120 -1.98 20.99 15.06
C ASP A 120 -0.46 20.90 15.06
N ASP A 121 0.23 21.89 15.63
CA ASP A 121 1.69 21.95 15.67
C ASP A 121 2.33 20.78 16.44
N ASN A 122 1.54 20.11 17.28
CA ASN A 122 1.95 18.91 18.02
C ASN A 122 1.71 17.61 17.25
N ASP A 123 1.04 17.68 16.11
CA ASP A 123 0.75 16.51 15.29
C ASP A 123 1.93 16.16 14.40
N ARG A 124 2.30 14.90 14.39
CA ARG A 124 3.36 14.39 13.54
C ARG A 124 2.92 14.22 12.09
N PHE A 125 1.61 14.03 11.84
CA PHE A 125 1.05 13.74 10.52
C PHE A 125 -0.13 14.64 10.20
#